data_c0daf7046bacdb46f8cb76451e804928
#
_entry.id   c0daf7046bacdb46f8cb76451e804928
#
_cell.length_a   1.000
_cell.length_b   1.000
_cell.length_c   1.000
_cell.angle_alpha   90.00
_cell.angle_beta   90.00
_cell.angle_gamma   90.00
#
_symmetry.space_group_name_H-M   'P 1'
#
loop_
_entity.id
_entity.type
_entity.pdbx_description
1 polymer ?
#
loop_
_entity_poly.entity_id
_entity_poly.type
_entity_poly.pdbx_seq_one_letter_code
_entity_poly.pdbx_strand_id
1 'polypeptide(L)'
;MEVLASNHATVPRRSVWTFLVLLCVLSWPVWIVSGVLARGGQGGYDARWLVAQIGVMGPSLAALFVSGSLSRELRRNSLRLLPFVLGPLAVPGILIARASPVEVSLMPLRSAVATVVVAALVVLFFFPLNSRILGPGTGAPQTRPPARVILLSLALFPALFLLSWALVGARSGNFEIAALQAGPLQSTWILLVCFAHNLLLGGSLGEELGWRGFLLPALLRERSPLGASIVLAVVGGLWHIPIDLSAGFGIAGPGAILVRIVFLIPVSILFTWFYLRSKGSVLIAILLHTSVNVMSDLGLSSYDGAAIVFGLLTGVAAWILWAFSPVLREGAAS
;
A
#
# COMPACT_ATOMS: atom_id res chain seq x y z
N MET A 1 21.58 13.33 17.72
CA MET A 1 22.25 12.05 17.48
C MET A 1 22.13 11.06 18.66
N GLU A 2 22.03 11.52 19.90
CA GLU A 2 21.95 10.62 21.08
C GLU A 2 20.59 9.93 21.28
N VAL A 3 19.48 10.45 20.77
CA VAL A 3 18.13 9.86 20.93
C VAL A 3 17.90 8.61 20.07
N LEU A 4 18.66 8.42 18.99
CA LEU A 4 18.58 7.23 18.15
C LEU A 4 19.58 6.12 18.55
N ALA A 5 20.53 6.43 19.44
CA ALA A 5 21.59 5.49 19.84
C ALA A 5 21.29 4.67 21.10
N SER A 6 20.24 5.00 21.86
CA SER A 6 19.92 4.34 23.12
C SER A 6 19.00 3.14 22.94
N ASN A 7 19.52 1.94 23.12
CA ASN A 7 18.81 0.67 23.37
C ASN A 7 18.02 0.04 22.21
N HIS A 8 18.51 0.08 20.97
CA HIS A 8 17.85 -0.63 19.88
C HIS A 8 18.56 -1.94 19.55
N ALA A 9 17.97 -3.05 19.96
CA ALA A 9 18.33 -4.36 19.44
C ALA A 9 18.32 -4.30 17.91
N THR A 10 19.47 -4.49 17.28
CA THR A 10 19.60 -4.55 15.83
C THR A 10 18.71 -5.68 15.32
N VAL A 11 17.88 -5.41 14.28
CA VAL A 11 17.18 -6.51 13.61
C VAL A 11 18.25 -7.40 13.00
N PRO A 12 18.39 -8.65 13.45
CA PRO A 12 19.39 -9.53 12.89
C PRO A 12 19.16 -9.70 11.38
N ARG A 13 20.20 -9.71 10.56
CA ARG A 13 20.07 -9.95 9.10
C ARG A 13 19.25 -11.21 8.79
N ARG A 14 19.38 -12.25 9.62
CA ARG A 14 18.57 -13.47 9.52
C ARG A 14 17.07 -13.17 9.59
N SER A 15 16.65 -12.19 10.37
CA SER A 15 15.23 -11.81 10.47
C SER A 15 14.71 -11.15 9.20
N VAL A 16 15.54 -10.39 8.49
CA VAL A 16 15.19 -9.85 7.17
C VAL A 16 15.05 -10.99 6.16
N TRP A 17 15.97 -11.94 6.13
CA TRP A 17 15.84 -13.11 5.26
C TRP A 17 14.62 -13.97 5.61
N THR A 18 14.36 -14.20 6.88
CA THR A 18 13.16 -14.92 7.34
C THR A 18 11.89 -14.19 6.86
N PHE A 19 11.86 -12.86 6.98
CA PHE A 19 10.75 -12.06 6.46
C PHE A 19 10.56 -12.28 4.95
N LEU A 20 11.63 -12.20 4.16
CA LEU A 20 11.55 -12.36 2.70
C LEU A 20 11.08 -13.76 2.29
N VAL A 21 11.54 -14.79 2.98
CA VAL A 21 11.08 -16.17 2.74
C VAL A 21 9.62 -16.33 3.10
N LEU A 22 9.20 -15.89 4.29
CA LEU A 22 7.81 -15.97 4.72
C LEU A 22 6.88 -15.15 3.82
N LEU A 23 7.31 -13.98 3.39
CA LEU A 23 6.61 -13.15 2.42
C LEU A 23 6.24 -13.94 1.16
N CYS A 24 7.22 -14.64 0.56
CA CYS A 24 6.98 -15.46 -0.62
C CYS A 24 6.12 -16.68 -0.30
N VAL A 25 6.38 -17.37 0.80
CA VAL A 25 5.62 -18.57 1.21
C VAL A 25 4.15 -18.25 1.49
N LEU A 26 3.86 -17.12 2.07
CA LEU A 26 2.49 -16.70 2.39
C LEU A 26 1.72 -16.14 1.18
N SER A 27 2.41 -15.51 0.23
CA SER A 27 1.76 -14.84 -0.90
C SER A 27 1.75 -15.68 -2.18
N TRP A 28 2.88 -16.26 -2.58
CA TRP A 28 3.05 -16.86 -3.89
C TRP A 28 2.15 -18.08 -4.16
N PRO A 29 2.02 -19.06 -3.24
CA PRO A 29 1.12 -20.20 -3.48
C PRO A 29 -0.32 -19.75 -3.70
N VAL A 30 -0.77 -18.77 -2.90
CA VAL A 30 -2.13 -18.21 -2.99
C VAL A 30 -2.34 -17.50 -4.33
N TRP A 31 -1.37 -16.72 -4.79
CA TRP A 31 -1.44 -16.02 -6.07
C TRP A 31 -1.34 -16.95 -7.28
N ILE A 32 -0.54 -18.02 -7.18
CA ILE A 32 -0.49 -19.06 -8.21
C ILE A 32 -1.84 -19.75 -8.33
N VAL A 33 -2.47 -20.12 -7.20
CA VAL A 33 -3.81 -20.71 -7.19
C VAL A 33 -4.83 -19.75 -7.78
N SER A 34 -4.82 -18.48 -7.39
CA SER A 34 -5.68 -17.44 -7.97
C SER A 34 -5.51 -17.33 -9.48
N GLY A 35 -4.27 -17.33 -9.97
CA GLY A 35 -3.95 -17.30 -11.40
C GLY A 35 -4.40 -18.55 -12.17
N VAL A 36 -4.33 -19.72 -11.55
CA VAL A 36 -4.85 -20.98 -12.15
C VAL A 36 -6.37 -20.93 -12.25
N LEU A 37 -7.05 -20.50 -11.19
CA LEU A 37 -8.51 -20.32 -11.19
C LEU A 37 -8.96 -19.28 -12.23
N ALA A 38 -8.14 -18.26 -12.50
CA ALA A 38 -8.43 -17.24 -13.50
C ALA A 38 -8.50 -17.75 -14.95
N ARG A 39 -7.79 -18.84 -15.28
CA ARG A 39 -7.77 -19.41 -16.61
C ARG A 39 -9.07 -20.14 -17.00
N GLY A 40 -9.91 -20.45 -16.01
CA GLY A 40 -11.15 -21.21 -16.21
C GLY A 40 -12.44 -20.40 -16.31
N GLY A 41 -12.40 -19.07 -16.23
CA GLY A 41 -13.62 -18.26 -16.21
C GLY A 41 -13.43 -16.81 -16.66
N GLN A 42 -14.51 -16.18 -17.09
CA GLN A 42 -14.53 -14.79 -17.55
C GLN A 42 -14.37 -13.81 -16.39
N GLY A 43 -13.67 -12.70 -16.64
CA GLY A 43 -13.23 -11.74 -15.66
C GLY A 43 -14.32 -11.15 -14.76
N GLY A 44 -13.98 -10.94 -13.51
CA GLY A 44 -14.81 -10.30 -12.49
C GLY A 44 -14.19 -10.43 -11.10
N TYR A 45 -14.67 -9.63 -10.17
CA TYR A 45 -14.39 -9.76 -8.74
C TYR A 45 -15.13 -10.99 -8.18
N ASP A 46 -14.54 -12.15 -8.38
CA ASP A 46 -15.06 -13.45 -7.95
C ASP A 46 -14.16 -14.06 -6.86
N ALA A 47 -14.35 -15.35 -6.60
CA ALA A 47 -13.53 -16.10 -5.63
C ALA A 47 -12.01 -15.96 -5.89
N ARG A 48 -11.59 -15.75 -7.14
CA ARG A 48 -10.18 -15.57 -7.54
C ARG A 48 -9.60 -14.30 -6.95
N TRP A 49 -10.35 -13.20 -7.04
CA TRP A 49 -9.93 -11.92 -6.46
C TRP A 49 -9.81 -12.03 -4.93
N LEU A 50 -10.78 -12.68 -4.26
CA LEU A 50 -10.71 -12.91 -2.82
C LEU A 50 -9.48 -13.74 -2.45
N VAL A 51 -9.20 -14.81 -3.20
CA VAL A 51 -7.99 -15.62 -3.00
C VAL A 51 -6.73 -14.77 -3.19
N ALA A 52 -6.69 -13.91 -4.21
CA ALA A 52 -5.57 -12.99 -4.42
C ALA A 52 -5.38 -12.04 -3.22
N GLN A 53 -6.45 -11.52 -2.62
CA GLN A 53 -6.38 -10.64 -1.45
C GLN A 53 -5.78 -11.33 -0.21
N ILE A 54 -5.96 -12.63 -0.04
CA ILE A 54 -5.28 -13.38 1.03
C ILE A 54 -3.75 -13.31 0.82
N GLY A 55 -3.27 -13.44 -0.41
CA GLY A 55 -1.85 -13.32 -0.75
C GLY A 55 -1.29 -11.91 -0.47
N VAL A 56 -2.11 -10.87 -0.67
CA VAL A 56 -1.75 -9.47 -0.39
C VAL A 56 -1.48 -9.21 1.10
N MET A 57 -2.03 -10.02 2.01
CA MET A 57 -1.75 -9.93 3.44
C MET A 57 -0.38 -10.50 3.84
N GLY A 58 0.31 -11.18 2.92
CA GLY A 58 1.60 -11.82 3.16
C GLY A 58 2.66 -10.95 3.82
N PRO A 59 2.92 -9.71 3.34
CA PRO A 59 3.91 -8.83 3.94
C PRO A 59 3.61 -8.51 5.42
N SER A 60 2.35 -8.17 5.74
CA SER A 60 1.96 -7.87 7.10
C SER A 60 2.04 -9.09 8.02
N LEU A 61 1.58 -10.24 7.57
CA LEU A 61 1.65 -11.50 8.34
C LEU A 61 3.11 -11.92 8.58
N ALA A 62 3.97 -11.84 7.56
CA ALA A 62 5.39 -12.12 7.70
C ALA A 62 6.06 -11.19 8.73
N ALA A 63 5.75 -9.89 8.67
CA ALA A 63 6.26 -8.91 9.62
C ALA A 63 5.80 -9.18 11.05
N LEU A 64 4.52 -9.49 11.24
CA LEU A 64 3.96 -9.82 12.56
C LEU A 64 4.62 -11.08 13.16
N PHE A 65 4.81 -12.11 12.34
CA PHE A 65 5.45 -13.36 12.75
C PHE A 65 6.91 -13.13 13.16
N VAL A 66 7.70 -12.49 12.30
CA VAL A 66 9.12 -12.22 12.56
C VAL A 66 9.28 -11.29 13.76
N SER A 67 8.52 -10.21 13.84
CA SER A 67 8.55 -9.30 15.00
C SER A 67 8.19 -10.01 16.29
N GLY A 68 7.16 -10.87 16.27
CA GLY A 68 6.74 -11.67 17.43
C GLY A 68 7.80 -12.67 17.90
N SER A 69 8.72 -13.09 17.02
CA SER A 69 9.84 -13.97 17.38
C SER A 69 11.00 -13.26 18.06
N LEU A 70 11.12 -11.93 17.94
CA LEU A 70 12.25 -11.14 18.44
C LEU A 70 12.15 -10.84 19.94
N SER A 71 10.94 -10.59 20.45
CA SER A 71 10.72 -10.34 21.88
C SER A 71 9.29 -10.66 22.32
N ARG A 72 9.10 -10.85 23.65
CA ARG A 72 7.77 -11.07 24.23
C ARG A 72 6.84 -9.85 24.03
N GLU A 73 7.40 -8.65 24.11
CA GLU A 73 6.66 -7.40 23.90
C GLU A 73 6.16 -7.29 22.46
N LEU A 74 7.06 -7.50 21.49
CA LEU A 74 6.71 -7.49 20.07
C LEU A 74 5.70 -8.59 19.73
N ARG A 75 5.80 -9.78 20.35
CA ARG A 75 4.81 -10.85 20.20
C ARG A 75 3.43 -10.40 20.67
N ARG A 76 3.33 -9.79 21.83
CA ARG A 76 2.06 -9.27 22.36
C ARG A 76 1.46 -8.22 21.42
N ASN A 77 2.30 -7.34 20.89
CA ASN A 77 1.87 -6.32 19.95
C ASN A 77 1.43 -6.93 18.59
N SER A 78 2.18 -7.89 18.07
CA SER A 78 1.81 -8.62 16.86
C SER A 78 0.46 -9.34 16.99
N LEU A 79 0.22 -10.02 18.11
CA LEU A 79 -1.07 -10.67 18.38
C LEU A 79 -2.23 -9.67 18.47
N ARG A 80 -2.01 -8.45 18.97
CA ARG A 80 -3.02 -7.39 18.99
C ARG A 80 -3.34 -6.85 17.59
N LEU A 81 -2.37 -6.88 16.67
CA LEU A 81 -2.59 -6.43 15.28
C LEU A 81 -3.20 -7.49 14.38
N LEU A 82 -2.99 -8.75 14.70
CA LEU A 82 -3.46 -9.86 13.87
C LEU A 82 -4.95 -9.77 13.51
N PRO A 83 -5.88 -9.44 14.44
CA PRO A 83 -7.29 -9.25 14.09
C PRO A 83 -7.53 -8.13 13.07
N PHE A 84 -6.72 -7.07 13.08
CA PHE A 84 -6.86 -5.96 12.13
C PHE A 84 -6.34 -6.30 10.73
N VAL A 85 -5.39 -7.23 10.62
CA VAL A 85 -4.90 -7.74 9.34
C VAL A 85 -5.86 -8.81 8.78
N LEU A 86 -6.34 -9.72 9.63
CA LEU A 86 -7.20 -10.83 9.20
C LEU A 86 -8.69 -10.49 9.19
N GLY A 87 -9.13 -9.59 10.09
CA GLY A 87 -10.56 -9.23 10.24
C GLY A 87 -11.21 -8.72 8.96
N PRO A 88 -10.56 -7.86 8.16
CA PRO A 88 -11.08 -7.43 6.88
C PRO A 88 -11.34 -8.56 5.88
N LEU A 89 -10.64 -9.68 6.00
CA LEU A 89 -10.87 -10.85 5.14
C LEU A 89 -12.10 -11.66 5.55
N ALA A 90 -12.55 -11.55 6.83
CA ALA A 90 -13.54 -12.47 7.38
C ALA A 90 -15.00 -12.09 7.05
N VAL A 91 -15.38 -10.83 7.12
CA VAL A 91 -16.79 -10.43 6.94
C VAL A 91 -17.02 -9.58 5.69
N PRO A 92 -16.33 -8.47 5.48
CA PRO A 92 -16.48 -7.70 4.24
C PRO A 92 -15.95 -8.47 3.03
N GLY A 93 -14.92 -9.30 3.18
CA GLY A 93 -14.36 -10.10 2.11
C GLY A 93 -15.40 -11.02 1.45
N ILE A 94 -16.27 -11.64 2.23
CA ILE A 94 -17.34 -12.50 1.70
C ILE A 94 -18.42 -11.68 0.97
N LEU A 95 -18.73 -10.48 1.45
CA LEU A 95 -19.78 -9.62 0.87
C LEU A 95 -19.28 -8.84 -0.36
N ILE A 96 -18.00 -8.43 -0.33
CA ILE A 96 -17.36 -7.56 -1.34
C ILE A 96 -16.63 -8.38 -2.41
N ALA A 97 -16.29 -9.64 -2.14
CA ALA A 97 -15.53 -10.52 -3.03
C ALA A 97 -16.14 -10.75 -4.43
N ARG A 98 -17.38 -10.37 -4.64
CA ARG A 98 -18.12 -10.56 -5.89
C ARG A 98 -18.31 -9.29 -6.72
N ALA A 99 -17.85 -8.14 -6.22
CA ALA A 99 -18.11 -6.86 -6.86
C ALA A 99 -16.88 -5.95 -6.84
N SER A 100 -16.70 -5.15 -7.90
CA SER A 100 -15.71 -4.08 -7.91
C SER A 100 -16.03 -3.01 -6.86
N PRO A 101 -15.07 -2.15 -6.43
CA PRO A 101 -15.35 -1.03 -5.53
C PRO A 101 -16.47 -0.11 -6.03
N VAL A 102 -16.56 0.09 -7.34
CA VAL A 102 -17.63 0.86 -7.98
C VAL A 102 -18.96 0.12 -7.86
N GLU A 103 -18.99 -1.19 -8.15
CA GLU A 103 -20.20 -2.02 -7.99
C GLU A 103 -20.62 -2.11 -6.53
N VAL A 104 -19.68 -2.20 -5.57
CA VAL A 104 -19.98 -2.14 -4.13
C VAL A 104 -20.67 -0.82 -3.78
N SER A 105 -20.28 0.30 -4.37
CA SER A 105 -20.92 1.59 -4.14
C SER A 105 -22.39 1.64 -4.61
N LEU A 106 -22.73 0.78 -5.56
CA LEU A 106 -24.10 0.63 -6.10
C LEU A 106 -24.92 -0.46 -5.38
N MET A 107 -24.29 -1.23 -4.47
CA MET A 107 -24.99 -2.21 -3.65
C MET A 107 -25.98 -1.57 -2.68
N PRO A 108 -26.89 -2.36 -2.07
CA PRO A 108 -27.79 -1.85 -1.04
C PRO A 108 -27.02 -1.06 0.02
N LEU A 109 -27.53 0.11 0.38
CA LEU A 109 -26.91 1.09 1.27
C LEU A 109 -26.31 0.46 2.55
N ARG A 110 -26.99 -0.54 3.13
CA ARG A 110 -26.51 -1.27 4.32
C ARG A 110 -25.15 -1.95 4.13
N SER A 111 -24.87 -2.54 2.95
CA SER A 111 -23.60 -3.23 2.69
C SER A 111 -22.46 -2.23 2.50
N ALA A 112 -22.72 -1.15 1.78
CA ALA A 112 -21.77 -0.08 1.58
C ALA A 112 -21.49 0.69 2.88
N VAL A 113 -22.52 0.97 3.70
CA VAL A 113 -22.37 1.56 5.05
C VAL A 113 -21.55 0.64 5.95
N ALA A 114 -21.80 -0.68 5.95
CA ALA A 114 -21.02 -1.62 6.74
C ALA A 114 -19.52 -1.56 6.37
N THR A 115 -19.18 -1.47 5.07
CA THR A 115 -17.81 -1.34 4.60
C THR A 115 -17.15 -0.05 5.12
N VAL A 116 -17.83 1.09 5.00
CA VAL A 116 -17.34 2.39 5.49
C VAL A 116 -17.17 2.38 7.01
N VAL A 117 -18.14 1.80 7.75
CA VAL A 117 -18.06 1.70 9.21
C VAL A 117 -16.90 0.82 9.65
N VAL A 118 -16.69 -0.34 9.00
CA VAL A 118 -15.54 -1.22 9.30
C VAL A 118 -14.22 -0.50 9.02
N ALA A 119 -14.11 0.22 7.89
CA ALA A 119 -12.92 1.00 7.58
C ALA A 119 -12.67 2.09 8.63
N ALA A 120 -13.71 2.82 9.04
CA ALA A 120 -13.60 3.84 10.09
C ALA A 120 -13.16 3.23 11.44
N LEU A 121 -13.72 2.09 11.82
CA LEU A 121 -13.31 1.37 13.03
C LEU A 121 -11.86 0.90 12.95
N VAL A 122 -11.41 0.36 11.81
CA VAL A 122 -9.99 -0.01 11.60
C VAL A 122 -9.09 1.21 11.78
N VAL A 123 -9.42 2.35 11.17
CA VAL A 123 -8.65 3.59 11.34
C VAL A 123 -8.63 4.05 12.79
N LEU A 124 -9.78 4.07 13.46
CA LEU A 124 -9.92 4.53 14.85
C LEU A 124 -9.14 3.65 15.83
N PHE A 125 -9.19 2.34 15.68
CA PHE A 125 -8.49 1.39 16.55
C PHE A 125 -7.04 1.19 16.15
N PHE A 126 -6.73 1.20 14.85
CA PHE A 126 -5.37 1.04 14.36
C PHE A 126 -4.50 2.27 14.64
N PHE A 127 -5.07 3.47 14.63
CA PHE A 127 -4.35 4.72 14.85
C PHE A 127 -3.65 4.80 16.22
N PRO A 128 -4.32 4.48 17.37
CA PRO A 128 -3.67 4.46 18.67
C PRO A 128 -2.66 3.33 18.86
N LEU A 129 -2.88 2.19 18.17
CA LEU A 129 -2.02 1.02 18.25
C LEU A 129 -0.73 1.20 17.45
N ASN A 130 -0.79 1.91 16.34
CA ASN A 130 0.33 2.14 15.43
C ASN A 130 1.48 2.94 16.08
N SER A 131 1.17 3.78 17.08
CA SER A 131 2.17 4.51 17.84
C SER A 131 3.08 3.62 18.72
N ARG A 132 2.82 2.29 18.78
CA ARG A 132 3.48 1.38 19.73
C ARG A 132 3.99 0.07 19.12
N ILE A 133 3.83 -0.16 17.79
CA ILE A 133 3.65 -1.56 17.38
C ILE A 133 4.73 -2.20 16.53
N LEU A 134 5.34 -1.58 15.61
CA LEU A 134 6.24 -2.27 14.70
C LEU A 134 7.53 -1.53 14.49
N GLY A 135 8.53 -2.05 15.03
CA GLY A 135 9.90 -1.76 14.68
C GLY A 135 10.82 -1.88 15.90
N PRO A 136 11.75 -2.79 15.87
CA PRO A 136 12.90 -2.73 16.76
C PRO A 136 13.80 -1.53 16.40
N GLY A 137 13.24 -0.37 16.12
CA GLY A 137 14.00 0.73 15.58
C GLY A 137 13.55 2.14 15.91
N THR A 138 12.34 2.32 16.37
CA THR A 138 11.84 3.66 16.68
C THR A 138 11.44 3.76 18.16
N GLY A 139 12.40 3.65 19.07
CA GLY A 139 12.16 3.82 20.52
C GLY A 139 11.68 5.22 20.92
N ALA A 140 11.48 6.12 19.97
CA ALA A 140 10.78 7.37 20.20
C ALA A 140 9.26 7.11 20.20
N PRO A 141 8.51 7.67 21.18
CA PRO A 141 7.06 7.65 21.14
C PRO A 141 6.64 8.30 19.82
N GLN A 142 5.93 7.54 18.94
CA GLN A 142 5.44 8.10 17.69
C GLN A 142 4.46 9.22 18.05
N THR A 143 4.89 10.44 17.82
CA THR A 143 4.01 11.60 17.92
C THR A 143 2.99 11.51 16.78
N ARG A 144 1.76 11.99 17.03
CA ARG A 144 0.75 12.06 15.96
C ARG A 144 1.35 12.80 14.76
N PRO A 145 1.25 12.24 13.54
CA PRO A 145 1.78 12.93 12.37
C PRO A 145 1.08 14.30 12.23
N PRO A 146 1.80 15.33 11.82
CA PRO A 146 1.19 16.66 11.59
C PRO A 146 0.06 16.57 10.56
N ALA A 147 -1.04 17.29 10.79
CA ALA A 147 -2.19 17.28 9.89
C ALA A 147 -1.81 17.54 8.42
N ARG A 148 -0.84 18.44 8.18
CA ARG A 148 -0.30 18.69 6.84
C ARG A 148 0.28 17.44 6.16
N VAL A 149 0.92 16.55 6.91
CA VAL A 149 1.49 15.32 6.35
C VAL A 149 0.38 14.33 6.01
N ILE A 150 -0.67 14.27 6.84
CA ILE A 150 -1.87 13.46 6.55
C ILE A 150 -2.54 13.98 5.26
N LEU A 151 -2.80 15.29 5.17
CA LEU A 151 -3.43 15.88 3.98
C LEU A 151 -2.59 15.67 2.72
N LEU A 152 -1.28 15.87 2.80
CA LEU A 152 -0.37 15.63 1.67
C LEU A 152 -0.34 14.16 1.25
N SER A 153 -0.39 13.20 2.21
CA SER A 153 -0.42 11.77 1.87
C SER A 153 -1.71 11.35 1.16
N LEU A 154 -2.82 12.00 1.47
CA LEU A 154 -4.10 11.76 0.79
C LEU A 154 -4.20 12.48 -0.56
N ALA A 155 -3.53 13.63 -0.73
CA ALA A 155 -3.66 14.49 -1.90
C ALA A 155 -2.63 14.22 -3.00
N LEU A 156 -1.43 13.71 -2.68
CA LEU A 156 -0.32 13.63 -3.63
C LEU A 156 -0.67 12.81 -4.87
N PHE A 157 -1.04 11.54 -4.70
CA PHE A 157 -1.34 10.68 -5.84
C PHE A 157 -2.61 11.09 -6.59
N PRO A 158 -3.71 11.47 -5.92
CA PRO A 158 -4.85 12.09 -6.61
C PRO A 158 -4.46 13.30 -7.45
N ALA A 159 -3.63 14.20 -6.94
CA ALA A 159 -3.19 15.38 -7.69
C ALA A 159 -2.34 15.01 -8.93
N LEU A 160 -1.35 14.11 -8.76
CA LEU A 160 -0.53 13.62 -9.88
C LEU A 160 -1.39 12.91 -10.93
N PHE A 161 -2.40 12.22 -10.48
CA PHE A 161 -3.31 11.47 -11.33
C PHE A 161 -4.23 12.39 -12.12
N LEU A 162 -4.90 13.34 -11.45
CA LEU A 162 -5.74 14.35 -12.09
C LEU A 162 -4.94 15.20 -13.09
N LEU A 163 -3.67 15.50 -12.75
CA LEU A 163 -2.80 16.20 -13.68
C LEU A 163 -2.48 15.34 -14.91
N SER A 164 -2.17 14.06 -14.74
CA SER A 164 -1.91 13.15 -15.86
C SER A 164 -3.14 13.00 -16.77
N TRP A 165 -4.31 12.84 -16.16
CA TRP A 165 -5.58 12.78 -16.86
C TRP A 165 -5.89 14.06 -17.62
N ALA A 166 -5.67 15.22 -17.00
CA ALA A 166 -5.90 16.52 -17.65
C ALA A 166 -4.96 16.72 -18.87
N LEU A 167 -3.67 16.35 -18.74
CA LEU A 167 -2.70 16.45 -19.83
C LEU A 167 -3.05 15.54 -21.02
N VAL A 168 -3.45 14.30 -20.72
CA VAL A 168 -3.86 13.35 -21.77
C VAL A 168 -5.20 13.74 -22.36
N GLY A 169 -6.16 14.16 -21.53
CA GLY A 169 -7.48 14.64 -21.96
C GLY A 169 -7.40 15.87 -22.87
N ALA A 170 -6.51 16.82 -22.54
CA ALA A 170 -6.26 17.99 -23.38
C ALA A 170 -5.75 17.63 -24.78
N ARG A 171 -4.97 16.53 -24.89
CA ARG A 171 -4.45 16.03 -26.17
C ARG A 171 -5.50 15.22 -26.95
N SER A 172 -6.29 14.39 -26.26
CA SER A 172 -7.24 13.46 -26.89
C SER A 172 -8.64 14.05 -27.08
N GLY A 173 -8.94 15.17 -26.44
CA GLY A 173 -10.29 15.74 -26.35
C GLY A 173 -11.25 14.97 -25.45
N ASN A 174 -10.76 13.95 -24.72
CA ASN A 174 -11.56 13.13 -23.83
C ASN A 174 -11.24 13.44 -22.35
N PHE A 175 -12.24 13.97 -21.64
CA PHE A 175 -12.16 14.32 -20.21
C PHE A 175 -13.15 13.53 -19.35
N GLU A 176 -13.62 12.40 -19.81
CA GLU A 176 -14.61 11.62 -19.09
C GLU A 176 -13.99 10.76 -17.99
N ILE A 177 -14.50 10.89 -16.77
CA ILE A 177 -14.29 9.96 -15.67
C ILE A 177 -15.66 9.38 -15.33
N ALA A 178 -15.95 8.19 -15.83
CA ALA A 178 -17.28 7.57 -15.71
C ALA A 178 -17.79 7.55 -14.26
N ALA A 179 -16.92 7.27 -13.30
CA ALA A 179 -17.27 7.25 -11.88
C ALA A 179 -17.68 8.63 -11.31
N LEU A 180 -17.34 9.74 -11.99
CA LEU A 180 -17.67 11.10 -11.55
C LEU A 180 -18.87 11.69 -12.33
N GLN A 181 -19.40 10.99 -13.32
CA GLN A 181 -20.57 11.44 -14.09
C GLN A 181 -21.91 11.25 -13.37
N ALA A 182 -21.92 10.46 -12.28
CA ALA A 182 -23.12 10.14 -11.52
C ALA A 182 -23.70 11.28 -10.68
N GLY A 183 -23.08 12.47 -10.73
CA GLY A 183 -23.44 13.63 -9.90
C GLY A 183 -22.70 13.68 -8.55
N PRO A 184 -22.66 14.87 -7.90
CA PRO A 184 -21.74 15.11 -6.76
C PRO A 184 -21.94 14.16 -5.58
N LEU A 185 -23.16 13.89 -5.21
CA LEU A 185 -23.48 13.02 -4.07
C LEU A 185 -23.07 11.57 -4.32
N GLN A 186 -23.44 11.04 -5.50
CA GLN A 186 -23.11 9.68 -5.90
C GLN A 186 -21.59 9.51 -6.09
N SER A 187 -20.92 10.47 -6.71
CA SER A 187 -19.47 10.47 -6.88
C SER A 187 -18.74 10.49 -5.55
N THR A 188 -19.19 11.31 -4.59
CA THR A 188 -18.64 11.32 -3.22
C THR A 188 -18.81 9.96 -2.55
N TRP A 189 -19.97 9.33 -2.71
CA TRP A 189 -20.23 8.01 -2.16
C TRP A 189 -19.32 6.93 -2.77
N ILE A 190 -19.16 6.93 -4.09
CA ILE A 190 -18.24 6.04 -4.80
C ILE A 190 -16.82 6.19 -4.25
N LEU A 191 -16.32 7.44 -4.12
CA LEU A 191 -15.01 7.72 -3.57
C LEU A 191 -14.83 7.18 -2.13
N LEU A 192 -15.82 7.38 -1.26
CA LEU A 192 -15.78 6.87 0.11
C LEU A 192 -15.73 5.34 0.16
N VAL A 193 -16.52 4.66 -0.66
CA VAL A 193 -16.54 3.20 -0.72
C VAL A 193 -15.24 2.66 -1.32
N CYS A 194 -14.74 3.25 -2.41
CA CYS A 194 -13.45 2.89 -2.99
C CYS A 194 -12.31 3.08 -1.98
N PHE A 195 -12.34 4.18 -1.23
CA PHE A 195 -11.33 4.43 -0.18
C PHE A 195 -11.39 3.38 0.92
N ALA A 196 -12.58 3.10 1.45
CA ALA A 196 -12.79 2.10 2.49
C ALA A 196 -12.37 0.69 2.02
N HIS A 197 -12.73 0.33 0.80
CA HIS A 197 -12.37 -0.92 0.18
C HIS A 197 -10.84 -1.07 0.05
N ASN A 198 -10.16 -0.07 -0.53
CA ASN A 198 -8.71 -0.11 -0.70
C ASN A 198 -7.95 -0.08 0.63
N LEU A 199 -8.46 0.64 1.62
CA LEU A 199 -7.87 0.65 2.96
C LEU A 199 -7.86 -0.76 3.56
N LEU A 200 -8.96 -1.52 3.42
CA LEU A 200 -9.15 -2.83 4.05
C LEU A 200 -8.61 -3.99 3.21
N LEU A 201 -8.90 -3.99 1.90
CA LEU A 201 -8.71 -5.13 1.01
C LEU A 201 -7.77 -4.86 -0.17
N GLY A 202 -7.56 -3.62 -0.55
CA GLY A 202 -6.75 -3.23 -1.70
C GLY A 202 -5.23 -3.26 -1.48
N GLY A 203 -4.73 -3.96 -0.47
CA GLY A 203 -3.30 -4.08 -0.21
C GLY A 203 -2.74 -3.11 0.83
N SER A 204 -3.34 -1.94 1.02
CA SER A 204 -2.75 -0.89 1.87
C SER A 204 -2.44 -1.37 3.29
N LEU A 205 -3.40 -1.97 3.97
CA LEU A 205 -3.22 -2.54 5.30
C LEU A 205 -2.38 -3.83 5.26
N GLY A 206 -2.62 -4.68 4.27
CA GLY A 206 -1.95 -5.96 4.11
C GLY A 206 -0.46 -5.87 3.79
N GLU A 207 -0.05 -4.77 3.19
CA GLU A 207 1.32 -4.59 2.72
C GLU A 207 2.15 -3.67 3.62
N GLU A 208 1.60 -2.53 4.07
CA GLU A 208 2.41 -1.47 4.65
C GLU A 208 3.01 -1.81 6.02
N LEU A 209 2.38 -2.71 6.79
CA LEU A 209 3.00 -3.24 8.00
C LEU A 209 4.28 -4.02 7.68
N GLY A 210 4.32 -4.73 6.56
CA GLY A 210 5.49 -5.43 6.08
C GLY A 210 6.54 -4.48 5.51
N TRP A 211 6.13 -3.65 4.56
CA TRP A 211 7.05 -2.78 3.84
C TRP A 211 7.60 -1.66 4.71
N ARG A 212 6.73 -0.83 5.31
CA ARG A 212 7.13 0.36 6.07
C ARG A 212 7.16 0.11 7.57
N GLY A 213 6.45 -0.93 8.05
CA GLY A 213 6.51 -1.32 9.45
C GLY A 213 7.72 -2.19 9.80
N PHE A 214 8.24 -2.98 8.87
CA PHE A 214 9.34 -3.91 9.13
C PHE A 214 10.55 -3.72 8.21
N LEU A 215 10.38 -3.86 6.88
CA LEU A 215 11.52 -3.92 5.96
C LEU A 215 12.22 -2.57 5.79
N LEU A 216 11.48 -1.48 5.57
CA LEU A 216 12.08 -0.15 5.40
C LEU A 216 12.91 0.28 6.62
N PRO A 217 12.40 0.21 7.87
CA PRO A 217 13.24 0.52 9.05
C PRO A 217 14.49 -0.37 9.16
N ALA A 218 14.41 -1.64 8.78
CA ALA A 218 15.57 -2.52 8.77
C ALA A 218 16.63 -2.07 7.74
N LEU A 219 16.18 -1.68 6.54
CA LEU A 219 17.06 -1.20 5.47
C LEU A 219 17.70 0.15 5.79
N LEU A 220 16.96 1.08 6.40
CA LEU A 220 17.44 2.42 6.78
C LEU A 220 18.58 2.40 7.81
N ARG A 221 18.80 1.29 8.49
CA ARG A 221 19.95 1.12 9.41
C ARG A 221 21.26 0.88 8.71
N GLU A 222 21.22 0.28 7.51
CA GLU A 222 22.41 -0.12 6.76
C GLU A 222 22.57 0.67 5.46
N ARG A 223 21.56 1.45 5.05
CA ARG A 223 21.49 2.11 3.76
C ARG A 223 20.98 3.54 3.86
N SER A 224 21.38 4.38 2.92
CA SER A 224 20.76 5.69 2.73
C SER A 224 19.27 5.55 2.42
N PRO A 225 18.45 6.57 2.66
CA PRO A 225 17.02 6.55 2.32
C PRO A 225 16.75 6.20 0.85
N LEU A 226 17.56 6.72 -0.08
CA LEU A 226 17.46 6.38 -1.49
C LEU A 226 17.79 4.90 -1.74
N GLY A 227 18.89 4.41 -1.16
CA GLY A 227 19.30 3.00 -1.30
C GLY A 227 18.25 2.05 -0.72
N ALA A 228 17.68 2.38 0.44
CA ALA A 228 16.59 1.63 1.06
C ALA A 228 15.32 1.61 0.17
N SER A 229 14.97 2.76 -0.43
CA SER A 229 13.82 2.88 -1.34
C SER A 229 14.00 2.02 -2.60
N ILE A 230 15.19 2.03 -3.20
CA ILE A 230 15.48 1.22 -4.41
C ILE A 230 15.40 -0.28 -4.07
N VAL A 231 16.03 -0.71 -2.98
CA VAL A 231 15.95 -2.12 -2.55
C VAL A 231 14.51 -2.54 -2.31
N LEU A 232 13.74 -1.71 -1.62
CA LEU A 232 12.34 -1.98 -1.33
C LEU A 232 11.49 -2.07 -2.61
N ALA A 233 11.74 -1.20 -3.59
CA ALA A 233 11.09 -1.22 -4.89
C ALA A 233 11.39 -2.50 -5.67
N VAL A 234 12.65 -2.93 -5.68
CA VAL A 234 13.07 -4.18 -6.34
C VAL A 234 12.43 -5.38 -5.66
N VAL A 235 12.50 -5.47 -4.33
CA VAL A 235 11.87 -6.57 -3.55
C VAL A 235 10.35 -6.58 -3.77
N GLY A 236 9.70 -5.42 -3.71
CA GLY A 236 8.27 -5.30 -3.96
C GLY A 236 7.88 -5.71 -5.39
N GLY A 237 8.67 -5.31 -6.39
CA GLY A 237 8.44 -5.73 -7.78
C GLY A 237 8.61 -7.23 -7.96
N LEU A 238 9.66 -7.82 -7.40
CA LEU A 238 9.89 -9.27 -7.46
C LEU A 238 8.81 -10.06 -6.71
N TRP A 239 8.30 -9.54 -5.60
CA TRP A 239 7.20 -10.17 -4.88
C TRP A 239 5.94 -10.31 -5.72
N HIS A 240 5.67 -9.37 -6.64
CA HIS A 240 4.51 -9.40 -7.53
C HIS A 240 4.64 -10.40 -8.71
N ILE A 241 5.76 -11.11 -8.86
CA ILE A 241 6.00 -12.04 -9.99
C ILE A 241 4.81 -12.96 -10.29
N PRO A 242 4.20 -13.68 -9.33
CA PRO A 242 3.10 -14.60 -9.67
C PRO A 242 1.87 -13.89 -10.22
N ILE A 243 1.57 -12.70 -9.73
CA ILE A 243 0.45 -11.88 -10.22
C ILE A 243 0.76 -11.33 -11.62
N ASP A 244 1.96 -10.80 -11.84
CA ASP A 244 2.36 -10.21 -13.11
C ASP A 244 2.53 -11.26 -14.24
N LEU A 245 2.81 -12.51 -13.88
CA LEU A 245 2.83 -13.62 -14.84
C LEU A 245 1.43 -14.19 -15.10
N SER A 246 0.44 -13.89 -14.28
CA SER A 246 -0.93 -14.34 -14.48
C SER A 246 -1.71 -13.35 -15.34
N ALA A 247 -2.45 -13.86 -16.36
CA ALA A 247 -3.16 -13.06 -17.35
C ALA A 247 -4.33 -12.19 -16.79
N GLY A 248 -4.41 -11.97 -15.49
CA GLY A 248 -5.57 -11.34 -14.85
C GLY A 248 -5.35 -9.93 -14.28
N PHE A 249 -4.13 -9.39 -14.27
CA PHE A 249 -3.81 -8.18 -13.51
C PHE A 249 -3.05 -7.12 -14.34
N GLY A 250 -3.44 -6.87 -15.56
CA GLY A 250 -2.85 -5.83 -16.41
C GLY A 250 -1.81 -6.36 -17.40
N ILE A 251 -0.63 -5.73 -17.49
CA ILE A 251 0.44 -6.16 -18.41
C ILE A 251 0.95 -7.53 -17.95
N ALA A 252 0.72 -8.56 -18.76
CA ALA A 252 1.16 -9.91 -18.44
C ALA A 252 2.55 -10.22 -19.04
N GLY A 253 3.32 -11.07 -18.34
CA GLY A 253 4.57 -11.61 -18.83
C GLY A 253 5.83 -10.97 -18.19
N PRO A 254 7.02 -11.41 -18.61
CA PRO A 254 8.30 -10.97 -17.99
C PRO A 254 8.55 -9.46 -18.06
N GLY A 255 8.07 -8.79 -19.11
CA GLY A 255 8.16 -7.34 -19.25
C GLY A 255 7.40 -6.58 -18.18
N ALA A 256 6.29 -7.13 -17.69
CA ALA A 256 5.50 -6.52 -16.62
C ALA A 256 6.29 -6.34 -15.33
N ILE A 257 7.14 -7.32 -14.99
CA ILE A 257 7.99 -7.28 -13.79
C ILE A 257 8.95 -6.09 -13.85
N LEU A 258 9.61 -5.89 -14.99
CA LEU A 258 10.52 -4.76 -15.18
C LEU A 258 9.78 -3.42 -15.11
N VAL A 259 8.65 -3.29 -15.78
CA VAL A 259 7.79 -2.09 -15.74
C VAL A 259 7.37 -1.79 -14.30
N ARG A 260 6.94 -2.80 -13.55
CA ARG A 260 6.57 -2.66 -12.15
C ARG A 260 7.74 -2.17 -11.29
N ILE A 261 8.93 -2.78 -11.42
CA ILE A 261 10.11 -2.35 -10.65
C ILE A 261 10.44 -0.90 -10.96
N VAL A 262 10.49 -0.53 -12.24
CA VAL A 262 10.77 0.86 -12.67
C VAL A 262 9.76 1.84 -12.09
N PHE A 263 8.46 1.50 -12.11
CA PHE A 263 7.41 2.32 -11.53
C PHE A 263 7.49 2.39 -9.99
N LEU A 264 7.82 1.28 -9.33
CA LEU A 264 7.91 1.23 -7.86
C LEU A 264 9.09 2.01 -7.29
N ILE A 265 10.16 2.28 -8.07
CA ILE A 265 11.29 3.09 -7.58
C ILE A 265 10.85 4.48 -7.14
N PRO A 266 10.26 5.33 -8.01
CA PRO A 266 9.81 6.66 -7.60
C PRO A 266 8.71 6.59 -6.53
N VAL A 267 7.79 5.65 -6.62
CA VAL A 267 6.76 5.42 -5.60
C VAL A 267 7.40 5.15 -4.24
N SER A 268 8.38 4.24 -4.18
CA SER A 268 9.07 3.90 -2.94
C SER A 268 9.86 5.06 -2.34
N ILE A 269 10.45 5.93 -3.18
CA ILE A 269 11.13 7.16 -2.74
C ILE A 269 10.12 8.11 -2.07
N LEU A 270 8.95 8.33 -2.68
CA LEU A 270 7.88 9.14 -2.11
C LEU A 270 7.41 8.58 -0.76
N PHE A 271 7.14 7.29 -0.69
CA PHE A 271 6.74 6.63 0.55
C PHE A 271 7.80 6.74 1.64
N THR A 272 9.08 6.59 1.30
CA THR A 272 10.19 6.74 2.25
C THR A 272 10.26 8.17 2.78
N TRP A 273 10.05 9.18 1.92
CA TRP A 273 9.99 10.57 2.34
C TRP A 273 8.85 10.81 3.33
N PHE A 274 7.65 10.34 3.02
CA PHE A 274 6.49 10.45 3.92
C PHE A 274 6.72 9.72 5.24
N TYR A 275 7.31 8.53 5.20
CA TYR A 275 7.67 7.75 6.38
C TYR A 275 8.62 8.55 7.30
N LEU A 276 9.68 9.10 6.76
CA LEU A 276 10.66 9.89 7.51
C LEU A 276 10.04 11.19 8.04
N ARG A 277 9.26 11.90 7.23
CA ARG A 277 8.56 13.16 7.64
C ARG A 277 7.47 12.94 8.68
N SER A 278 6.91 11.77 8.74
CA SER A 278 5.93 11.36 9.76
C SER A 278 6.55 10.66 10.97
N LYS A 279 7.88 10.66 11.09
CA LYS A 279 8.63 9.99 12.16
C LYS A 279 8.32 8.49 12.27
N GLY A 280 8.21 7.83 11.13
CA GLY A 280 8.00 6.38 11.05
C GLY A 280 6.53 5.93 11.12
N SER A 281 5.58 6.79 10.83
CA SER A 281 4.16 6.43 10.85
C SER A 281 3.78 5.52 9.68
N VAL A 282 3.48 4.27 9.99
CA VAL A 282 2.95 3.31 8.99
C VAL A 282 1.54 3.71 8.54
N LEU A 283 0.76 4.38 9.38
CA LEU A 283 -0.55 4.89 8.98
C LEU A 283 -0.44 5.85 7.79
N ILE A 284 0.56 6.72 7.76
CA ILE A 284 0.78 7.62 6.63
C ILE A 284 1.06 6.83 5.35
N ALA A 285 1.83 5.76 5.44
CA ALA A 285 2.06 4.87 4.30
C ALA A 285 0.76 4.16 3.86
N ILE A 286 -0.06 3.68 4.79
CA ILE A 286 -1.36 3.08 4.50
C ILE A 286 -2.28 4.08 3.78
N LEU A 287 -2.38 5.32 4.27
CA LEU A 287 -3.21 6.35 3.65
C LEU A 287 -2.71 6.72 2.24
N LEU A 288 -1.40 6.85 2.07
CA LEU A 288 -0.76 7.12 0.79
C LEU A 288 -1.03 5.98 -0.22
N HIS A 289 -0.89 4.72 0.22
CA HIS A 289 -1.18 3.53 -0.58
C HIS A 289 -2.67 3.46 -0.96
N THR A 290 -3.55 3.69 0.00
CA THR A 290 -4.99 3.76 -0.27
C THR A 290 -5.31 4.82 -1.32
N SER A 291 -4.68 5.99 -1.24
CA SER A 291 -4.95 7.07 -2.19
C SER A 291 -4.52 6.74 -3.63
N VAL A 292 -3.41 6.01 -3.81
CA VAL A 292 -3.00 5.58 -5.16
C VAL A 292 -3.92 4.51 -5.73
N ASN A 293 -4.36 3.56 -4.90
CA ASN A 293 -5.24 2.48 -5.34
C ASN A 293 -6.64 2.97 -5.72
N VAL A 294 -7.20 3.92 -4.95
CA VAL A 294 -8.49 4.56 -5.29
C VAL A 294 -8.45 5.18 -6.70
N MET A 295 -7.35 5.84 -7.04
CA MET A 295 -7.22 6.43 -8.38
C MET A 295 -7.19 5.34 -9.49
N SER A 296 -6.57 4.21 -9.21
CA SER A 296 -6.57 3.06 -10.12
C SER A 296 -7.98 2.49 -10.34
N ASP A 297 -8.75 2.31 -9.26
CA ASP A 297 -10.12 1.77 -9.31
C ASP A 297 -11.11 2.70 -10.03
N LEU A 298 -10.89 4.00 -10.00
CA LEU A 298 -11.70 4.97 -10.73
C LEU A 298 -11.47 4.92 -12.26
N GLY A 299 -10.70 3.97 -12.75
CA GLY A 299 -10.45 3.75 -14.17
C GLY A 299 -9.50 4.76 -14.80
N LEU A 300 -8.90 5.59 -13.98
CA LEU A 300 -7.94 6.60 -14.44
C LEU A 300 -6.64 5.99 -14.98
N SER A 301 -6.34 4.73 -14.65
CA SER A 301 -5.23 3.96 -15.21
C SER A 301 -5.54 3.35 -16.60
N SER A 302 -6.80 3.40 -17.05
CA SER A 302 -7.26 2.72 -18.26
C SER A 302 -7.12 3.57 -19.53
N TYR A 303 -6.77 4.86 -19.38
CA TYR A 303 -6.55 5.73 -20.53
C TYR A 303 -5.16 5.51 -21.12
N ASP A 304 -5.11 5.20 -22.40
CA ASP A 304 -3.86 5.08 -23.16
C ASP A 304 -2.98 6.31 -22.95
N GLY A 305 -1.81 6.11 -22.37
CA GLY A 305 -0.86 7.16 -22.06
C GLY A 305 -0.99 7.81 -20.67
N ALA A 306 -2.15 7.78 -20.00
CA ALA A 306 -2.29 8.41 -18.67
C ALA A 306 -1.43 7.71 -17.61
N ALA A 307 -1.32 6.39 -17.66
CA ALA A 307 -0.43 5.63 -16.78
C ALA A 307 1.05 5.98 -16.98
N ILE A 308 1.47 6.20 -18.23
CA ILE A 308 2.84 6.61 -18.55
C ILE A 308 3.09 8.03 -18.02
N VAL A 309 2.18 8.97 -18.28
CA VAL A 309 2.30 10.36 -17.79
C VAL A 309 2.29 10.39 -16.27
N PHE A 310 1.43 9.60 -15.62
CA PHE A 310 1.40 9.47 -14.17
C PHE A 310 2.74 8.93 -13.62
N GLY A 311 3.30 7.90 -14.24
CA GLY A 311 4.62 7.37 -13.88
C GLY A 311 5.73 8.42 -14.01
N LEU A 312 5.75 9.19 -15.11
CA LEU A 312 6.71 10.28 -15.33
C LEU A 312 6.54 11.39 -14.28
N LEU A 313 5.32 11.84 -13.99
CA LEU A 313 5.04 12.85 -12.97
C LEU A 313 5.46 12.36 -11.57
N THR A 314 5.21 11.10 -11.27
CA THR A 314 5.65 10.46 -10.01
C THR A 314 7.18 10.45 -9.94
N GLY A 315 7.87 10.14 -11.05
CA GLY A 315 9.32 10.19 -11.16
C GLY A 315 9.89 11.59 -10.94
N VAL A 316 9.27 12.61 -11.54
CA VAL A 316 9.66 14.02 -11.34
C VAL A 316 9.45 14.45 -9.89
N ALA A 317 8.31 14.11 -9.28
CA ALA A 317 8.04 14.42 -7.88
C ALA A 317 9.07 13.75 -6.95
N ALA A 318 9.39 12.48 -7.18
CA ALA A 318 10.40 11.75 -6.42
C ALA A 318 11.80 12.36 -6.58
N TRP A 319 12.16 12.75 -7.80
CA TRP A 319 13.42 13.43 -8.08
C TRP A 319 13.51 14.79 -7.38
N ILE A 320 12.46 15.61 -7.45
CA ILE A 320 12.41 16.92 -6.76
C ILE A 320 12.61 16.71 -5.26
N LEU A 321 11.89 15.77 -4.64
CA LEU A 321 12.03 15.51 -3.22
C LEU A 321 13.44 14.98 -2.87
N TRP A 322 14.01 14.11 -3.69
CA TRP A 322 15.38 13.65 -3.48
C TRP A 322 16.40 14.79 -3.62
N ALA A 323 16.29 15.62 -4.65
CA ALA A 323 17.23 16.70 -4.93
C ALA A 323 17.19 17.83 -3.88
N PHE A 324 16.00 18.15 -3.34
CA PHE A 324 15.80 19.33 -2.50
C PHE A 324 15.44 19.02 -1.04
N SER A 325 15.17 17.76 -0.68
CA SER A 325 14.87 17.40 0.70
C SER A 325 16.08 16.80 1.41
N PRO A 326 16.63 17.45 2.45
CA PRO A 326 17.72 16.90 3.25
C PRO A 326 17.39 15.52 3.84
N VAL A 327 16.12 15.28 4.18
CA VAL A 327 15.65 14.03 4.79
C VAL A 327 15.94 12.80 3.92
N LEU A 328 15.90 12.92 2.60
CA LEU A 328 16.22 11.80 1.70
C LEU A 328 17.73 11.66 1.41
N ARG A 329 18.48 12.74 1.54
CA ARG A 329 19.94 12.72 1.30
C ARG A 329 20.73 12.30 2.55
N GLU A 330 20.33 12.81 3.70
CA GLU A 330 21.07 12.68 4.96
C GLU A 330 20.41 11.75 5.97
N GLY A 331 19.17 11.33 5.71
CA GLY A 331 18.35 10.58 6.64
C GLY A 331 17.70 11.48 7.70
N ALA A 332 17.06 10.84 8.70
CA ALA A 332 16.33 11.56 9.76
C ALA A 332 17.23 12.30 10.78
N ALA A 333 18.52 12.42 10.51
CA ALA A 333 19.50 13.07 11.39
C ALA A 333 19.58 14.61 11.23
N SER A 334 18.81 15.19 10.28
CA SER A 334 18.71 16.64 10.08
C SER A 334 17.44 17.24 10.66
#